data_7978d5aae38cf52e7cf5ff775bc02dca
#
_entry.id   7978d5aae38cf52e7cf5ff775bc02dca
#
_cell.length_a   1.000
_cell.length_b   1.000
_cell.length_c   1.000
_cell.angle_alpha   90.00
_cell.angle_beta   90.00
_cell.angle_gamma   90.00
#
_symmetry.space_group_name_H-M   'P 1'
#
loop_
_entity.id
_entity.type
_entity.pdbx_description
1 polymer ?
#
loop_
_entity_poly.entity_id
_entity_poly.type
_entity_poly.pdbx_seq_one_letter_code
_entity_poly.pdbx_strand_id
1 'polypeptide(L)'
;MNKITFLFTMTNILVTGGTGFIGVPLVKKLHQLGHNLKLLVRESSNTAPFKELSNIEYVIGDVQDIGSLEKAVDNIDIIYHLAATTQIWAKDKSIFEEINIRGPENIAEVALEKKILLIFISSFFAIGPYNCGEDIPDFETYERNIDYFIDYEKSKSEGTKSIRKYKEKGLKTIIFYPGFVYGPGDLNFYGKLTIDIILGKLLGIPKTSVSKFSMAYVYDIIEPMANVISRDDLIGEEYFLGGEAVTTIEYFNLIAEFAGVKKPRQFPLSFALLYGHSCEIRAKLSKNRIPYITRPLMKMATYDWVYSSQKTIEDLGYQITPFREGLEKTVEWYKEYIEKEKL
;
A
#
# COMPACT_ATOMS: atom_id res chain seq x y z
N MET A 1 -36.91 -15.77 -1.27
CA MET A 1 -35.64 -15.06 -1.29
C MET A 1 -35.79 -13.85 -0.33
N ASN A 2 -35.42 -14.03 0.93
CA ASN A 2 -35.43 -12.94 1.90
C ASN A 2 -34.22 -12.03 1.61
N LYS A 3 -34.50 -10.81 1.15
CA LYS A 3 -33.51 -9.74 1.17
C LYS A 3 -33.25 -9.41 2.65
N ILE A 4 -32.14 -9.91 3.19
CA ILE A 4 -31.60 -9.41 4.44
C ILE A 4 -31.11 -8.00 4.11
N THR A 5 -31.92 -7.00 4.42
CA THR A 5 -31.50 -5.62 4.42
C THR A 5 -30.59 -5.46 5.64
N PHE A 6 -29.28 -5.56 5.44
CA PHE A 6 -28.34 -5.09 6.45
C PHE A 6 -28.60 -3.60 6.63
N LEU A 7 -29.21 -3.23 7.74
CA LEU A 7 -29.20 -1.86 8.23
C LEU A 7 -27.74 -1.54 8.61
N PHE A 8 -26.96 -1.06 7.64
CA PHE A 8 -25.65 -0.51 7.94
C PHE A 8 -25.87 0.69 8.87
N THR A 9 -25.40 0.58 10.09
CA THR A 9 -25.36 1.71 11.02
C THR A 9 -24.44 2.76 10.41
N MET A 10 -24.95 3.96 10.17
CA MET A 10 -24.18 5.07 9.64
C MET A 10 -23.06 5.40 10.63
N THR A 11 -21.82 5.31 10.19
CA THR A 11 -20.61 5.45 11.02
C THR A 11 -19.84 6.69 10.57
N ASN A 12 -19.29 7.44 11.50
CA ASN A 12 -18.44 8.59 11.21
C ASN A 12 -16.99 8.12 11.09
N ILE A 13 -16.40 8.26 9.92
CA ILE A 13 -15.11 7.67 9.60
C ILE A 13 -14.11 8.77 9.20
N LEU A 14 -12.99 8.83 9.91
CA LEU A 14 -11.83 9.61 9.49
C LEU A 14 -10.92 8.77 8.60
N VAL A 15 -10.53 9.30 7.45
CA VAL A 15 -9.55 8.65 6.57
C VAL A 15 -8.34 9.56 6.40
N THR A 16 -7.18 9.10 6.79
CA THR A 16 -5.88 9.72 6.46
C THR A 16 -5.29 9.02 5.25
N GLY A 17 -4.66 9.76 4.34
CA GLY A 17 -4.15 9.18 3.08
C GLY A 17 -5.25 8.81 2.08
N GLY A 18 -6.48 9.29 2.25
CA GLY A 18 -7.63 9.02 1.40
C GLY A 18 -7.45 9.42 -0.07
N THR A 19 -6.57 10.39 -0.36
CA THR A 19 -6.25 10.82 -1.74
C THR A 19 -5.17 9.98 -2.43
N GLY A 20 -4.64 8.95 -1.76
CA GLY A 20 -3.63 8.04 -2.31
C GLY A 20 -4.22 6.92 -3.17
N PHE A 21 -3.34 6.06 -3.71
CA PHE A 21 -3.69 4.99 -4.63
C PHE A 21 -4.73 4.01 -4.05
N ILE A 22 -4.53 3.51 -2.82
CA ILE A 22 -5.50 2.66 -2.11
C ILE A 22 -6.63 3.51 -1.53
N GLY A 23 -6.31 4.73 -1.10
CA GLY A 23 -7.26 5.61 -0.41
C GLY A 23 -8.46 6.01 -1.27
N VAL A 24 -8.23 6.36 -2.55
CA VAL A 24 -9.31 6.79 -3.44
C VAL A 24 -10.40 5.71 -3.61
N PRO A 25 -10.10 4.47 -3.97
CA PRO A 25 -11.14 3.43 -4.07
C PRO A 25 -11.78 3.10 -2.71
N LEU A 26 -11.01 3.13 -1.60
CA LEU A 26 -11.56 2.90 -0.27
C LEU A 26 -12.58 3.99 0.12
N VAL A 27 -12.23 5.26 -0.05
CA VAL A 27 -13.15 6.38 0.24
C VAL A 27 -14.44 6.26 -0.58
N LYS A 28 -14.33 5.92 -1.88
CA LYS A 28 -15.49 5.70 -2.75
C LYS A 28 -16.36 4.56 -2.25
N LYS A 29 -15.75 3.44 -1.82
CA LYS A 29 -16.48 2.29 -1.28
C LYS A 29 -17.19 2.64 0.03
N LEU A 30 -16.52 3.28 0.98
CA LEU A 30 -17.10 3.71 2.25
C LEU A 30 -18.26 4.69 2.03
N HIS A 31 -18.12 5.62 1.08
CA HIS A 31 -19.20 6.53 0.69
C HIS A 31 -20.40 5.77 0.08
N GLN A 32 -20.17 4.80 -0.81
CA GLN A 32 -21.23 3.96 -1.38
C GLN A 32 -21.99 3.14 -0.32
N LEU A 33 -21.33 2.76 0.77
CA LEU A 33 -21.94 2.09 1.92
C LEU A 33 -22.75 3.05 2.83
N GLY A 34 -22.73 4.36 2.56
CA GLY A 34 -23.54 5.36 3.26
C GLY A 34 -22.91 5.89 4.54
N HIS A 35 -21.60 5.73 4.75
CA HIS A 35 -20.92 6.29 5.92
C HIS A 35 -20.64 7.78 5.76
N ASN A 36 -20.56 8.51 6.87
CA ASN A 36 -20.10 9.90 6.91
C ASN A 36 -18.58 9.91 6.88
N LEU A 37 -18.00 10.63 5.93
CA LEU A 37 -16.58 10.62 5.72
C LEU A 37 -15.94 11.96 6.02
N LYS A 38 -14.87 11.93 6.83
CA LYS A 38 -13.98 13.06 7.08
C LYS A 38 -12.58 12.67 6.55
N LEU A 39 -12.02 13.48 5.67
CA LEU A 39 -10.69 13.22 5.09
C LEU A 39 -9.69 14.21 5.67
N LEU A 40 -8.63 13.71 6.32
CA LEU A 40 -7.47 14.52 6.65
C LEU A 40 -6.61 14.67 5.40
N VAL A 41 -6.49 15.89 4.92
CA VAL A 41 -5.80 16.23 3.66
C VAL A 41 -4.84 17.38 3.86
N ARG A 42 -3.71 17.36 3.17
CA ARG A 42 -2.82 18.52 3.08
C ARG A 42 -3.33 19.52 2.06
N GLU A 43 -2.96 20.77 2.14
CA GLU A 43 -3.32 21.79 1.15
C GLU A 43 -2.97 21.37 -0.29
N SER A 44 -1.87 20.62 -0.45
CA SER A 44 -1.42 20.11 -1.75
C SER A 44 -2.13 18.83 -2.22
N SER A 45 -3.06 18.27 -1.44
CA SER A 45 -3.71 17.01 -1.76
C SER A 45 -4.69 17.17 -2.93
N ASN A 46 -4.67 16.20 -3.85
CA ASN A 46 -5.63 16.19 -4.97
C ASN A 46 -6.97 15.56 -4.53
N THR A 47 -7.97 16.41 -4.30
CA THR A 47 -9.34 16.01 -3.94
C THR A 47 -10.27 15.84 -5.15
N ALA A 48 -9.77 16.07 -6.37
CA ALA A 48 -10.57 15.97 -7.61
C ALA A 48 -11.32 14.62 -7.77
N PRO A 49 -10.80 13.45 -7.32
CA PRO A 49 -11.51 12.18 -7.41
C PRO A 49 -12.84 12.12 -6.64
N PHE A 50 -13.09 13.07 -5.73
CA PHE A 50 -14.26 13.10 -4.84
C PHE A 50 -15.24 14.25 -5.14
N LYS A 51 -15.01 15.04 -6.18
CA LYS A 51 -15.83 16.22 -6.48
C LYS A 51 -17.33 15.92 -6.66
N GLU A 52 -17.66 14.73 -7.13
CA GLU A 52 -19.04 14.29 -7.37
C GLU A 52 -19.65 13.58 -6.15
N LEU A 53 -18.88 13.35 -5.09
CA LEU A 53 -19.35 12.70 -3.88
C LEU A 53 -19.88 13.77 -2.90
N SER A 54 -21.13 13.59 -2.47
CA SER A 54 -21.71 14.42 -1.41
C SER A 54 -21.23 13.95 -0.02
N ASN A 55 -21.39 14.81 0.99
CA ASN A 55 -21.17 14.45 2.40
C ASN A 55 -19.74 13.98 2.75
N ILE A 56 -18.73 14.54 2.09
CA ILE A 56 -17.33 14.41 2.48
C ILE A 56 -16.86 15.72 3.12
N GLU A 57 -16.46 15.64 4.39
CA GLU A 57 -15.82 16.75 5.09
C GLU A 57 -14.29 16.69 4.87
N TYR A 58 -13.66 17.82 4.62
CA TYR A 58 -12.20 17.92 4.50
C TYR A 58 -11.64 18.69 5.69
N VAL A 59 -10.66 18.10 6.37
CA VAL A 59 -9.86 18.75 7.41
C VAL A 59 -8.45 18.94 6.89
N ILE A 60 -8.02 20.19 6.83
CA ILE A 60 -6.62 20.49 6.45
C ILE A 60 -5.72 20.20 7.65
N GLY A 61 -4.73 19.33 7.44
CA GLY A 61 -3.79 18.93 8.48
C GLY A 61 -2.75 17.92 7.99
N ASP A 62 -1.88 17.51 8.88
CA ASP A 62 -0.84 16.51 8.62
C ASP A 62 -0.78 15.51 9.78
N VAL A 63 -0.49 14.24 9.49
CA VAL A 63 -0.32 13.18 10.50
C VAL A 63 0.86 13.42 11.44
N GLN A 64 1.78 14.30 11.06
CA GLN A 64 2.90 14.74 11.87
C GLN A 64 2.49 15.78 12.93
N ASP A 65 1.35 16.44 12.77
CA ASP A 65 0.82 17.44 13.68
C ASP A 65 -0.34 16.86 14.51
N ILE A 66 -0.04 16.54 15.77
CA ILE A 66 -1.03 15.97 16.69
C ILE A 66 -2.22 16.92 16.90
N GLY A 67 -2.01 18.22 16.90
CA GLY A 67 -3.09 19.18 17.04
C GLY A 67 -4.06 19.20 15.86
N SER A 68 -3.59 18.88 14.65
CA SER A 68 -4.48 18.67 13.49
C SER A 68 -5.25 17.36 13.59
N LEU A 69 -4.65 16.32 14.15
CA LEU A 69 -5.32 15.03 14.40
C LEU A 69 -6.41 15.15 15.46
N GLU A 70 -6.14 15.83 16.59
CA GLU A 70 -7.12 16.08 17.64
C GLU A 70 -8.39 16.79 17.12
N LYS A 71 -8.22 17.75 16.21
CA LYS A 71 -9.34 18.43 15.54
C LYS A 71 -10.09 17.51 14.56
N ALA A 72 -9.34 16.65 13.86
CA ALA A 72 -9.91 15.77 12.84
C ALA A 72 -10.78 14.65 13.46
N VAL A 73 -10.49 14.20 14.69
CA VAL A 73 -11.17 13.07 15.32
C VAL A 73 -12.47 13.45 16.05
N ASP A 74 -12.89 14.71 16.00
CA ASP A 74 -14.16 15.12 16.63
C ASP A 74 -15.34 14.39 15.98
N ASN A 75 -16.18 13.72 16.82
CA ASN A 75 -17.31 12.89 16.42
C ASN A 75 -16.95 11.74 15.47
N ILE A 76 -15.79 11.11 15.62
CA ILE A 76 -15.33 9.98 14.81
C ILE A 76 -15.45 8.67 15.59
N ASP A 77 -15.99 7.64 14.93
CA ASP A 77 -16.14 6.27 15.46
C ASP A 77 -14.95 5.38 15.03
N ILE A 78 -14.47 5.57 13.80
CA ILE A 78 -13.44 4.74 13.19
C ILE A 78 -12.41 5.62 12.45
N ILE A 79 -11.14 5.29 12.60
CA ILE A 79 -10.05 5.89 11.82
C ILE A 79 -9.47 4.85 10.86
N TYR A 80 -9.44 5.16 9.57
CA TYR A 80 -8.63 4.46 8.58
C TYR A 80 -7.31 5.23 8.36
N HIS A 81 -6.21 4.63 8.79
CA HIS A 81 -4.89 5.25 8.63
C HIS A 81 -4.11 4.64 7.47
N LEU A 82 -4.17 5.31 6.29
CA LEU A 82 -3.44 4.94 5.08
C LEU A 82 -2.30 5.92 4.78
N ALA A 83 -2.20 7.02 5.50
CA ALA A 83 -1.17 8.02 5.24
C ALA A 83 0.22 7.42 5.46
N ALA A 84 1.04 7.42 4.41
CA ALA A 84 2.41 6.94 4.42
C ALA A 84 3.20 7.57 3.27
N THR A 85 4.51 7.69 3.43
CA THR A 85 5.40 7.83 2.27
C THR A 85 5.75 6.44 1.74
N THR A 86 5.56 6.22 0.44
CA THR A 86 5.88 4.97 -0.26
C THR A 86 7.13 5.09 -1.13
N GLN A 87 7.94 6.13 -0.90
CA GLN A 87 9.17 6.33 -1.65
C GLN A 87 10.15 5.21 -1.33
N ILE A 88 10.75 4.62 -2.37
CA ILE A 88 11.80 3.60 -2.21
C ILE A 88 13.18 4.20 -1.89
N TRP A 89 13.32 5.49 -2.09
CA TRP A 89 14.52 6.28 -1.81
C TRP A 89 14.17 7.74 -1.57
N ALA A 90 14.78 8.34 -0.58
CA ALA A 90 14.69 9.78 -0.31
C ALA A 90 16.09 10.33 0.01
N LYS A 91 16.33 11.59 -0.37
CA LYS A 91 17.57 12.28 -0.03
C LYS A 91 17.60 12.65 1.46
N ASP A 92 16.49 13.16 1.93
CA ASP A 92 16.22 13.35 3.34
C ASP A 92 15.47 12.13 3.88
N LYS A 93 16.14 11.36 4.72
CA LYS A 93 15.59 10.12 5.27
C LYS A 93 14.66 10.35 6.44
N SER A 94 14.64 11.57 7.03
CA SER A 94 13.72 11.90 8.12
C SER A 94 12.26 11.73 7.73
N ILE A 95 11.93 11.89 6.44
CA ILE A 95 10.58 11.71 5.91
C ILE A 95 9.99 10.32 6.24
N PHE A 96 10.82 9.28 6.29
CA PHE A 96 10.38 7.94 6.63
C PHE A 96 10.03 7.83 8.12
N GLU A 97 10.84 8.42 8.98
CA GLU A 97 10.59 8.46 10.43
C GLU A 97 9.34 9.29 10.73
N GLU A 98 9.30 10.51 10.21
CA GLU A 98 8.24 11.47 10.50
C GLU A 98 6.86 10.97 10.04
N ILE A 99 6.76 10.43 8.82
CA ILE A 99 5.46 10.04 8.25
C ILE A 99 5.09 8.60 8.60
N ASN A 100 6.04 7.65 8.52
CA ASN A 100 5.72 6.22 8.64
C ASN A 100 5.88 5.66 10.06
N ILE A 101 6.53 6.39 10.97
CA ILE A 101 6.70 5.98 12.38
C ILE A 101 5.95 6.93 13.30
N ARG A 102 6.28 8.22 13.30
CA ARG A 102 5.63 9.19 14.17
C ARG A 102 4.18 9.46 13.79
N GLY A 103 3.85 9.47 12.49
CA GLY A 103 2.47 9.58 12.03
C GLY A 103 1.56 8.49 12.62
N PRO A 104 1.89 7.19 12.48
CA PRO A 104 1.20 6.10 13.20
C PRO A 104 1.18 6.25 14.73
N GLU A 105 2.26 6.71 15.36
CA GLU A 105 2.30 6.95 16.80
C GLU A 105 1.29 8.04 17.22
N ASN A 106 1.29 9.17 16.54
CA ASN A 106 0.37 10.27 16.81
C ASN A 106 -1.09 9.85 16.66
N ILE A 107 -1.43 9.14 15.58
CA ILE A 107 -2.82 8.69 15.36
C ILE A 107 -3.24 7.62 16.37
N ALA A 108 -2.32 6.73 16.78
CA ALA A 108 -2.58 5.72 17.79
C ALA A 108 -2.79 6.33 19.17
N GLU A 109 -2.02 7.37 19.52
CA GLU A 109 -2.17 8.11 20.77
C GLU A 109 -3.56 8.76 20.86
N VAL A 110 -3.94 9.52 19.83
CA VAL A 110 -5.25 10.17 19.76
C VAL A 110 -6.38 9.15 19.74
N ALA A 111 -6.26 8.06 18.98
CA ALA A 111 -7.27 7.01 18.92
C ALA A 111 -7.46 6.29 20.27
N LEU A 112 -6.35 6.03 21.00
CA LEU A 112 -6.39 5.42 22.33
C LEU A 112 -7.10 6.34 23.33
N GLU A 113 -6.72 7.63 23.36
CA GLU A 113 -7.30 8.63 24.27
C GLU A 113 -8.81 8.78 24.04
N LYS A 114 -9.22 8.89 22.79
CA LYS A 114 -10.63 9.06 22.39
C LYS A 114 -11.42 7.75 22.32
N LYS A 115 -10.77 6.59 22.53
CA LYS A 115 -11.35 5.24 22.44
C LYS A 115 -11.95 4.92 21.07
N ILE A 116 -11.34 5.42 20.01
CA ILE A 116 -11.74 5.23 18.61
C ILE A 116 -11.08 3.95 18.06
N LEU A 117 -11.82 3.17 17.25
CA LEU A 117 -11.24 2.03 16.54
C LEU A 117 -10.27 2.51 15.45
N LEU A 118 -9.03 2.03 15.49
CA LEU A 118 -8.02 2.32 14.49
C LEU A 118 -7.88 1.14 13.52
N ILE A 119 -8.20 1.35 12.24
CA ILE A 119 -7.90 0.43 11.15
C ILE A 119 -6.60 0.92 10.50
N PHE A 120 -5.53 0.19 10.75
CA PHE A 120 -4.18 0.56 10.30
C PHE A 120 -3.76 -0.20 9.06
N ILE A 121 -3.37 0.54 8.00
CA ILE A 121 -2.89 -0.05 6.76
C ILE A 121 -1.36 -0.07 6.77
N SER A 122 -0.82 -1.23 7.11
CA SER A 122 0.61 -1.52 7.11
C SER A 122 1.10 -1.85 5.69
N SER A 123 1.95 -2.84 5.54
CA SER A 123 2.46 -3.36 4.28
C SER A 123 3.15 -4.70 4.52
N PHE A 124 3.17 -5.57 3.53
CA PHE A 124 3.99 -6.79 3.57
C PHE A 124 5.49 -6.50 3.86
N PHE A 125 5.97 -5.33 3.50
CA PHE A 125 7.33 -4.89 3.85
C PHE A 125 7.57 -4.80 5.36
N ALA A 126 6.53 -4.57 6.16
CA ALA A 126 6.69 -4.54 7.62
C ALA A 126 7.06 -5.92 8.19
N ILE A 127 6.65 -6.98 7.53
CA ILE A 127 6.90 -8.36 7.93
C ILE A 127 8.33 -8.76 7.53
N GLY A 128 8.70 -8.57 6.27
CA GLY A 128 10.00 -8.92 5.72
C GLY A 128 9.93 -10.00 4.65
N PRO A 129 11.04 -10.27 3.96
CA PRO A 129 11.09 -11.31 2.94
C PRO A 129 11.00 -12.69 3.56
N TYR A 130 10.44 -13.62 2.82
CA TYR A 130 10.30 -15.01 3.21
C TYR A 130 11.05 -15.90 2.22
N ASN A 131 11.72 -16.95 2.69
CA ASN A 131 12.50 -17.82 1.83
C ASN A 131 11.60 -18.76 1.01
N CYS A 132 11.98 -19.00 -0.24
CA CYS A 132 11.29 -19.94 -1.12
C CYS A 132 11.19 -21.32 -0.48
N GLY A 133 9.97 -21.84 -0.33
CA GLY A 133 9.70 -23.22 0.08
C GLY A 133 9.49 -23.45 1.57
N GLU A 134 9.52 -22.42 2.39
CA GLU A 134 9.12 -22.50 3.79
C GLU A 134 7.62 -22.17 3.96
N ASP A 135 7.00 -22.71 5.01
CA ASP A 135 5.63 -22.39 5.37
C ASP A 135 5.51 -20.91 5.73
N ILE A 136 4.34 -20.35 5.48
CA ILE A 136 4.08 -18.93 5.71
C ILE A 136 4.14 -18.66 7.22
N PRO A 137 4.88 -17.60 7.66
CA PRO A 137 4.99 -17.31 9.07
C PRO A 137 3.64 -16.90 9.65
N ASP A 138 3.40 -17.34 10.88
CA ASP A 138 2.38 -16.75 11.71
C ASP A 138 2.81 -15.33 12.09
N PHE A 139 1.96 -14.35 11.83
CA PHE A 139 2.24 -12.94 12.10
C PHE A 139 2.54 -12.66 13.58
N GLU A 140 2.00 -13.47 14.50
CA GLU A 140 2.18 -13.28 15.93
C GLU A 140 3.56 -13.76 16.40
N THR A 141 4.11 -14.77 15.75
CA THR A 141 5.37 -15.42 16.17
C THR A 141 6.55 -15.10 15.27
N TYR A 142 6.31 -14.51 14.10
CA TYR A 142 7.37 -14.23 13.15
C TYR A 142 8.33 -13.16 13.64
N GLU A 143 9.58 -13.56 13.86
CA GLU A 143 10.70 -12.64 14.06
C GLU A 143 11.52 -12.54 12.79
N ARG A 144 11.71 -11.29 12.33
CA ARG A 144 12.53 -11.03 11.17
C ARG A 144 14.00 -11.32 11.46
N ASN A 145 14.60 -12.20 10.67
CA ASN A 145 16.00 -12.63 10.80
C ASN A 145 16.96 -11.98 9.78
N ILE A 146 16.47 -11.04 8.97
CA ILE A 146 17.23 -10.39 7.89
C ILE A 146 17.17 -8.88 8.08
N ASP A 147 18.30 -8.19 7.83
CA ASP A 147 18.37 -6.72 7.84
C ASP A 147 17.45 -6.10 6.79
N TYR A 148 16.97 -4.90 7.07
CA TYR A 148 16.16 -4.13 6.12
C TYR A 148 16.98 -3.73 4.89
N PHE A 149 16.38 -3.87 3.71
CA PHE A 149 17.03 -3.48 2.46
C PHE A 149 16.92 -1.98 2.22
N ILE A 150 15.74 -1.40 2.46
CA ILE A 150 15.44 0.00 2.19
C ILE A 150 14.81 0.70 3.40
N ASP A 151 14.98 2.03 3.49
CA ASP A 151 14.44 2.82 4.60
C ASP A 151 12.91 2.76 4.69
N TYR A 152 12.21 2.66 3.55
CA TYR A 152 10.75 2.46 3.52
C TYR A 152 10.33 1.20 4.26
N GLU A 153 10.97 0.08 3.94
CA GLU A 153 10.71 -1.22 4.57
C GLU A 153 10.90 -1.15 6.09
N LYS A 154 12.04 -0.59 6.54
CA LYS A 154 12.32 -0.37 7.95
C LYS A 154 11.24 0.48 8.60
N SER A 155 10.86 1.60 7.99
CA SER A 155 9.89 2.52 8.57
C SER A 155 8.50 1.90 8.70
N LYS A 156 8.06 1.07 7.74
CA LYS A 156 6.79 0.35 7.85
C LYS A 156 6.82 -0.69 8.97
N SER A 157 7.94 -1.39 9.15
CA SER A 157 8.12 -2.32 10.27
C SER A 157 8.06 -1.61 11.62
N GLU A 158 8.82 -0.53 11.79
CA GLU A 158 8.85 0.22 13.05
C GLU A 158 7.49 0.88 13.37
N GLY A 159 6.82 1.47 12.36
CA GLY A 159 5.48 2.02 12.55
C GLY A 159 4.45 0.96 12.95
N THR A 160 4.52 -0.24 12.37
CA THR A 160 3.63 -1.36 12.77
C THR A 160 3.91 -1.83 14.19
N LYS A 161 5.19 -1.92 14.59
CA LYS A 161 5.57 -2.24 15.97
C LYS A 161 5.04 -1.19 16.96
N SER A 162 5.06 0.09 16.58
CA SER A 162 4.47 1.14 17.40
C SER A 162 2.96 0.93 17.59
N ILE A 163 2.21 0.62 16.53
CA ILE A 163 0.77 0.31 16.64
C ILE A 163 0.53 -0.89 17.57
N ARG A 164 1.32 -1.96 17.45
CA ARG A 164 1.20 -3.14 18.34
C ARG A 164 1.46 -2.80 19.81
N LYS A 165 2.44 -1.92 20.11
CA LYS A 165 2.66 -1.40 21.47
C LYS A 165 1.46 -0.62 22.01
N TYR A 166 0.76 0.14 21.16
CA TYR A 166 -0.48 0.83 21.57
C TYR A 166 -1.64 -0.16 21.75
N LYS A 167 -1.71 -1.22 20.95
CA LYS A 167 -2.66 -2.34 21.15
C LYS A 167 -2.48 -2.96 22.55
N GLU A 168 -1.24 -3.21 22.99
CA GLU A 168 -0.92 -3.70 24.34
C GLU A 168 -1.38 -2.73 25.45
N LYS A 169 -1.45 -1.42 25.16
CA LYS A 169 -1.97 -0.39 26.05
C LYS A 169 -3.50 -0.27 26.02
N GLY A 170 -4.19 -1.09 25.21
CA GLY A 170 -5.65 -1.12 25.10
C GLY A 170 -6.23 -0.40 23.87
N LEU A 171 -5.41 0.02 22.90
CA LEU A 171 -5.92 0.54 21.64
C LEU A 171 -6.70 -0.54 20.90
N LYS A 172 -7.95 -0.27 20.56
CA LYS A 172 -8.72 -1.10 19.64
C LYS A 172 -8.17 -0.89 18.23
N THR A 173 -7.67 -1.95 17.61
CA THR A 173 -7.09 -1.83 16.25
C THR A 173 -7.28 -3.10 15.44
N ILE A 174 -7.37 -2.94 14.12
CA ILE A 174 -7.27 -4.01 13.11
C ILE A 174 -6.15 -3.60 12.16
N ILE A 175 -5.24 -4.52 11.84
CA ILE A 175 -4.08 -4.24 10.99
C ILE A 175 -4.20 -5.00 9.68
N PHE A 176 -4.10 -4.29 8.57
CA PHE A 176 -4.00 -4.90 7.24
C PHE A 176 -2.60 -4.79 6.68
N TYR A 177 -2.13 -5.87 6.07
CA TYR A 177 -0.85 -5.96 5.37
C TYR A 177 -1.11 -6.21 3.87
N PRO A 178 -1.32 -5.14 3.07
CA PRO A 178 -1.41 -5.32 1.63
C PRO A 178 -0.12 -5.89 1.07
N GLY A 179 -0.24 -6.85 0.15
CA GLY A 179 0.85 -7.37 -0.64
C GLY A 179 1.37 -6.34 -1.64
N PHE A 180 1.93 -6.80 -2.75
CA PHE A 180 2.33 -5.92 -3.83
C PHE A 180 1.10 -5.40 -4.56
N VAL A 181 0.64 -4.21 -4.20
CA VAL A 181 -0.61 -3.66 -4.74
C VAL A 181 -0.38 -3.13 -6.15
N TYR A 182 -1.23 -3.57 -7.08
CA TYR A 182 -1.26 -3.11 -8.45
C TYR A 182 -2.71 -2.79 -8.87
N GLY A 183 -2.88 -2.01 -9.93
CA GLY A 183 -4.21 -1.69 -10.45
C GLY A 183 -4.30 -0.30 -11.05
N PRO A 184 -5.47 0.05 -11.59
CA PRO A 184 -5.75 1.38 -12.10
C PRO A 184 -5.53 2.48 -11.07
N GLY A 185 -4.81 3.54 -11.45
CA GLY A 185 -4.54 4.69 -10.56
C GLY A 185 -3.19 4.65 -9.84
N ASP A 186 -2.37 3.60 -9.97
CA ASP A 186 -1.01 3.61 -9.43
C ASP A 186 -0.09 4.49 -10.28
N LEU A 187 0.34 5.60 -9.72
CA LEU A 187 1.34 6.51 -10.31
C LEU A 187 2.63 6.55 -9.48
N ASN A 188 2.80 5.59 -8.57
CA ASN A 188 4.01 5.41 -7.79
C ASN A 188 5.12 4.75 -8.61
N PHE A 189 6.11 4.19 -7.94
CA PHE A 189 7.29 3.62 -8.59
C PHE A 189 6.97 2.56 -9.63
N TYR A 190 6.12 1.57 -9.29
CA TYR A 190 5.77 0.48 -10.22
C TYR A 190 4.82 0.92 -11.33
N GLY A 191 3.93 1.87 -11.04
CA GLY A 191 3.12 2.49 -12.07
C GLY A 191 3.96 3.21 -13.12
N LYS A 192 5.00 3.94 -12.70
CA LYS A 192 5.96 4.57 -13.62
C LYS A 192 6.73 3.55 -14.46
N LEU A 193 7.16 2.43 -13.84
CA LEU A 193 7.79 1.33 -14.58
C LEU A 193 6.84 0.74 -15.63
N THR A 194 5.57 0.57 -15.29
CA THR A 194 4.54 0.10 -16.21
C THR A 194 4.36 1.05 -17.40
N ILE A 195 4.28 2.35 -17.15
CA ILE A 195 4.24 3.39 -18.19
C ILE A 195 5.49 3.30 -19.09
N ASP A 196 6.68 3.17 -18.50
CA ASP A 196 7.92 3.08 -19.26
C ASP A 196 8.01 1.81 -20.12
N ILE A 197 7.42 0.70 -19.68
CA ILE A 197 7.30 -0.52 -20.51
C ILE A 197 6.36 -0.26 -21.68
N ILE A 198 5.17 0.28 -21.44
CA ILE A 198 4.17 0.57 -22.48
C ILE A 198 4.74 1.53 -23.54
N LEU A 199 5.50 2.52 -23.12
CA LEU A 199 6.16 3.50 -24.01
C LEU A 199 7.46 2.97 -24.65
N GLY A 200 7.90 1.74 -24.34
CA GLY A 200 9.16 1.19 -24.83
C GLY A 200 10.41 1.89 -24.29
N LYS A 201 10.28 2.67 -23.22
CA LYS A 201 11.39 3.44 -22.61
C LYS A 201 12.22 2.62 -21.62
N LEU A 202 11.68 1.51 -21.09
CA LEU A 202 12.41 0.66 -20.15
C LEU A 202 13.51 -0.14 -20.87
N LEU A 203 14.77 0.12 -20.54
CA LEU A 203 15.93 -0.54 -21.15
C LEU A 203 15.98 -2.05 -20.86
N GLY A 204 15.53 -2.46 -19.71
CA GLY A 204 15.42 -3.86 -19.29
C GLY A 204 15.30 -4.03 -17.77
N ILE A 205 15.22 -5.28 -17.36
CA ILE A 205 14.97 -5.72 -15.98
C ILE A 205 16.09 -6.67 -15.52
N PRO A 206 16.38 -6.75 -14.22
CA PRO A 206 17.31 -7.73 -13.70
C PRO A 206 16.76 -9.15 -13.86
N LYS A 207 17.62 -10.10 -14.22
CA LYS A 207 17.29 -11.52 -14.19
C LYS A 207 17.30 -12.02 -12.73
N THR A 208 16.19 -11.82 -12.05
CA THR A 208 15.92 -12.38 -10.72
C THR A 208 15.04 -13.61 -10.90
N SER A 209 15.64 -14.78 -11.01
CA SER A 209 15.00 -15.93 -11.63
C SER A 209 13.94 -16.63 -10.76
N VAL A 210 13.81 -16.29 -9.48
CA VAL A 210 12.97 -17.09 -8.57
C VAL A 210 12.15 -16.26 -7.57
N SER A 211 12.41 -14.98 -7.40
CA SER A 211 11.69 -14.18 -6.43
C SER A 211 10.24 -13.92 -6.85
N LYS A 212 9.33 -14.21 -5.95
CA LYS A 212 7.89 -14.02 -6.12
C LYS A 212 7.36 -13.00 -5.14
N PHE A 213 6.32 -12.32 -5.57
CA PHE A 213 5.57 -11.37 -4.76
C PHE A 213 4.10 -11.76 -4.75
N SER A 214 3.45 -11.74 -3.59
CA SER A 214 1.99 -11.83 -3.51
C SER A 214 1.40 -10.57 -4.10
N MET A 215 0.81 -10.70 -5.29
CA MET A 215 0.20 -9.58 -6.02
C MET A 215 -1.18 -9.29 -5.45
N ALA A 216 -1.51 -8.04 -5.19
CA ALA A 216 -2.78 -7.61 -4.64
C ALA A 216 -3.46 -6.62 -5.60
N TYR A 217 -4.57 -7.03 -6.21
CA TYR A 217 -5.35 -6.12 -7.06
C TYR A 217 -6.03 -5.07 -6.18
N VAL A 218 -5.88 -3.79 -6.52
CA VAL A 218 -6.33 -2.69 -5.66
C VAL A 218 -7.80 -2.75 -5.29
N TYR A 219 -8.67 -3.20 -6.20
CA TYR A 219 -10.11 -3.29 -5.93
C TYR A 219 -10.47 -4.48 -5.03
N ASP A 220 -9.71 -5.58 -5.08
CA ASP A 220 -9.94 -6.74 -4.21
C ASP A 220 -9.70 -6.42 -2.74
N ILE A 221 -8.65 -5.65 -2.43
CA ILE A 221 -8.29 -5.33 -1.05
C ILE A 221 -9.26 -4.36 -0.37
N ILE A 222 -10.08 -3.64 -1.13
CA ILE A 222 -11.02 -2.66 -0.59
C ILE A 222 -12.21 -3.32 0.12
N GLU A 223 -12.73 -4.42 -0.42
CA GLU A 223 -13.87 -5.12 0.19
C GLU A 223 -13.58 -5.61 1.62
N PRO A 224 -12.51 -6.39 1.89
CA PRO A 224 -12.20 -6.80 3.26
C PRO A 224 -11.90 -5.62 4.18
N MET A 225 -11.26 -4.55 3.68
CA MET A 225 -11.04 -3.34 4.47
C MET A 225 -12.37 -2.67 4.88
N ALA A 226 -13.38 -2.67 4.01
CA ALA A 226 -14.69 -2.10 4.33
C ALA A 226 -15.55 -3.05 5.19
N ASN A 227 -15.38 -4.36 5.06
CA ASN A 227 -16.20 -5.36 5.75
C ASN A 227 -15.91 -5.48 7.26
N VAL A 228 -14.86 -4.85 7.79
CA VAL A 228 -14.56 -4.85 9.24
C VAL A 228 -15.38 -3.83 10.04
N ILE A 229 -16.10 -2.94 9.37
CA ILE A 229 -16.97 -1.98 10.04
C ILE A 229 -18.10 -2.75 10.76
N SER A 230 -18.31 -2.47 12.03
CA SER A 230 -19.27 -3.17 12.89
C SER A 230 -18.95 -4.65 13.18
N ARG A 231 -17.68 -5.03 13.04
CA ARG A 231 -17.17 -6.37 13.38
C ARG A 231 -16.27 -6.29 14.63
N ASP A 232 -16.89 -6.05 15.78
CA ASP A 232 -16.17 -5.94 17.07
C ASP A 232 -15.42 -7.23 17.44
N ASP A 233 -15.88 -8.37 16.91
CA ASP A 233 -15.23 -9.68 17.03
C ASP A 233 -13.85 -9.75 16.35
N LEU A 234 -13.53 -8.82 15.45
CA LEU A 234 -12.26 -8.75 14.76
C LEU A 234 -11.26 -7.75 15.37
N ILE A 235 -11.65 -7.09 16.46
CA ILE A 235 -10.75 -6.15 17.14
C ILE A 235 -9.54 -6.89 17.70
N GLY A 236 -8.36 -6.42 17.31
CA GLY A 236 -7.08 -7.04 17.67
C GLY A 236 -6.51 -7.94 16.58
N GLU A 237 -7.26 -8.24 15.53
CA GLU A 237 -6.85 -9.12 14.45
C GLU A 237 -5.94 -8.42 13.43
N GLU A 238 -5.14 -9.24 12.75
CA GLU A 238 -4.22 -8.81 11.69
C GLU A 238 -4.44 -9.66 10.44
N TYR A 239 -4.51 -9.00 9.27
CA TYR A 239 -4.89 -9.62 8.01
C TYR A 239 -3.91 -9.32 6.90
N PHE A 240 -3.47 -10.36 6.18
CA PHE A 240 -2.71 -10.19 4.96
C PHE A 240 -3.65 -10.10 3.75
N LEU A 241 -3.41 -9.11 2.87
CA LEU A 241 -4.18 -8.87 1.66
C LEU A 241 -3.29 -9.08 0.43
N GLY A 242 -3.16 -10.30 -0.01
CA GLY A 242 -2.39 -10.68 -1.20
C GLY A 242 -3.17 -11.65 -2.07
N GLY A 243 -2.72 -11.79 -3.30
CA GLY A 243 -3.27 -12.73 -4.27
C GLY A 243 -2.19 -13.70 -4.76
N GLU A 244 -2.21 -13.99 -6.06
CA GLU A 244 -1.28 -14.93 -6.69
C GLU A 244 0.18 -14.50 -6.51
N ALA A 245 1.05 -15.47 -6.28
CA ALA A 245 2.49 -15.27 -6.18
C ALA A 245 3.13 -15.26 -7.57
N VAL A 246 3.57 -14.09 -8.01
CA VAL A 246 4.07 -13.84 -9.37
C VAL A 246 5.52 -13.38 -9.34
N THR A 247 6.34 -13.86 -10.27
CA THR A 247 7.71 -13.37 -10.40
C THR A 247 7.77 -11.98 -11.04
N THR A 248 8.77 -11.19 -10.66
CA THR A 248 8.98 -9.87 -11.27
C THR A 248 9.12 -9.95 -12.81
N ILE A 249 9.76 -11.00 -13.30
CA ILE A 249 9.91 -11.22 -14.76
C ILE A 249 8.55 -11.48 -15.42
N GLU A 250 7.72 -12.30 -14.81
CA GLU A 250 6.37 -12.59 -15.31
C GLU A 250 5.50 -11.34 -15.33
N TYR A 251 5.50 -10.57 -14.23
CA TYR A 251 4.80 -9.28 -14.13
C TYR A 251 5.12 -8.36 -15.31
N PHE A 252 6.40 -8.09 -15.55
CA PHE A 252 6.82 -7.18 -16.63
C PHE A 252 6.60 -7.75 -18.03
N ASN A 253 6.75 -9.07 -18.21
CA ASN A 253 6.47 -9.71 -19.48
C ASN A 253 5.00 -9.66 -19.86
N LEU A 254 4.09 -9.82 -18.90
CA LEU A 254 2.65 -9.73 -19.13
C LEU A 254 2.21 -8.29 -19.43
N ILE A 255 2.79 -7.28 -18.76
CA ILE A 255 2.56 -5.88 -19.13
C ILE A 255 2.92 -5.64 -20.61
N ALA A 256 4.09 -6.10 -21.02
CA ALA A 256 4.53 -5.94 -22.42
C ALA A 256 3.62 -6.68 -23.40
N GLU A 257 3.14 -7.87 -23.04
CA GLU A 257 2.20 -8.67 -23.82
C GLU A 257 0.88 -7.93 -24.02
N PHE A 258 0.23 -7.49 -22.93
CA PHE A 258 -1.04 -6.75 -22.98
C PHE A 258 -0.91 -5.37 -23.64
N ALA A 259 0.26 -4.75 -23.52
CA ALA A 259 0.54 -3.50 -24.21
C ALA A 259 0.82 -3.68 -25.71
N GLY A 260 1.09 -4.91 -26.18
CA GLY A 260 1.49 -5.17 -27.58
C GLY A 260 2.89 -4.68 -27.90
N VAL A 261 3.80 -4.59 -26.91
CA VAL A 261 5.16 -4.10 -27.08
C VAL A 261 6.19 -5.23 -26.84
N LYS A 262 7.44 -4.97 -27.21
CA LYS A 262 8.52 -5.95 -26.99
C LYS A 262 8.78 -6.13 -25.50
N LYS A 263 8.94 -7.39 -25.07
CA LYS A 263 9.31 -7.74 -23.70
C LYS A 263 10.63 -7.06 -23.31
N PRO A 264 10.75 -6.54 -22.07
CA PRO A 264 11.98 -5.93 -21.59
C PRO A 264 13.17 -6.89 -21.66
N ARG A 265 14.35 -6.40 -22.01
CA ARG A 265 15.57 -7.21 -22.00
C ARG A 265 15.92 -7.59 -20.57
N GLN A 266 16.44 -8.81 -20.39
CA GLN A 266 16.89 -9.25 -19.08
C GLN A 266 18.41 -9.10 -18.97
N PHE A 267 18.87 -8.48 -17.87
CA PHE A 267 20.30 -8.30 -17.59
C PHE A 267 20.73 -9.14 -16.38
N PRO A 268 21.98 -9.61 -16.33
CA PRO A 268 22.52 -10.24 -15.14
C PRO A 268 22.36 -9.34 -13.90
N LEU A 269 22.11 -9.93 -12.74
CA LEU A 269 21.96 -9.18 -11.49
C LEU A 269 23.20 -8.33 -11.17
N SER A 270 24.41 -8.83 -11.48
CA SER A 270 25.67 -8.09 -11.32
C SER A 270 25.67 -6.76 -12.08
N PHE A 271 25.15 -6.76 -13.33
CA PHE A 271 25.00 -5.55 -14.11
C PHE A 271 23.97 -4.60 -13.50
N ALA A 272 22.82 -5.12 -13.04
CA ALA A 272 21.79 -4.32 -12.39
C ALA A 272 22.30 -3.68 -11.08
N LEU A 273 23.11 -4.38 -10.29
CA LEU A 273 23.77 -3.85 -9.09
C LEU A 273 24.77 -2.72 -9.41
N LEU A 274 25.58 -2.90 -10.47
CA LEU A 274 26.52 -1.87 -10.91
C LEU A 274 25.78 -0.62 -11.43
N TYR A 275 24.74 -0.82 -12.22
CA TYR A 275 23.91 0.28 -12.72
C TYR A 275 23.19 0.99 -11.58
N GLY A 276 22.63 0.25 -10.62
CA GLY A 276 22.01 0.81 -9.40
C GLY A 276 22.98 1.68 -8.62
N HIS A 277 24.25 1.23 -8.45
CA HIS A 277 25.28 2.03 -7.80
C HIS A 277 25.54 3.35 -8.55
N SER A 278 25.61 3.31 -9.88
CA SER A 278 25.76 4.52 -10.69
C SER A 278 24.57 5.49 -10.54
N CYS A 279 23.35 4.96 -10.43
CA CYS A 279 22.15 5.77 -10.20
C CYS A 279 22.17 6.44 -8.81
N GLU A 280 22.61 5.71 -7.78
CA GLU A 280 22.75 6.24 -6.43
C GLU A 280 23.77 7.39 -6.36
N ILE A 281 24.93 7.24 -7.02
CA ILE A 281 25.96 8.30 -7.10
C ILE A 281 25.39 9.54 -7.78
N ARG A 282 24.74 9.38 -8.93
CA ARG A 282 24.12 10.48 -9.68
C ARG A 282 23.04 11.20 -8.87
N ALA A 283 22.24 10.45 -8.10
CA ALA A 283 21.21 11.02 -7.22
C ALA A 283 21.83 11.84 -6.07
N LYS A 284 22.93 11.36 -5.47
CA LYS A 284 23.64 12.10 -4.42
C LYS A 284 24.24 13.42 -4.93
N LEU A 285 24.75 13.42 -6.17
CA LEU A 285 25.38 14.59 -6.79
C LEU A 285 24.36 15.59 -7.37
N SER A 286 23.11 15.20 -7.54
CA SER A 286 22.05 16.05 -8.10
C SER A 286 21.04 16.46 -7.05
N LYS A 287 20.55 17.71 -7.10
CA LYS A 287 19.51 18.20 -6.17
C LYS A 287 18.14 17.55 -6.43
N ASN A 288 17.84 17.17 -7.68
CA ASN A 288 16.48 16.82 -8.13
C ASN A 288 16.34 15.41 -8.73
N ARG A 289 17.38 14.57 -8.68
CA ARG A 289 17.30 13.22 -9.23
C ARG A 289 16.99 12.19 -8.16
N ILE A 290 15.91 11.43 -8.39
CA ILE A 290 15.59 10.22 -7.65
C ILE A 290 16.20 9.05 -8.44
N PRO A 291 16.96 8.13 -7.79
CA PRO A 291 17.51 6.98 -8.47
C PRO A 291 16.39 6.05 -8.94
N TYR A 292 16.40 5.70 -10.20
CA TYR A 292 15.43 4.80 -10.79
C TYR A 292 15.58 3.36 -10.26
N ILE A 293 16.80 2.94 -10.01
CA ILE A 293 17.20 1.64 -9.47
C ILE A 293 18.27 1.88 -8.40
N THR A 294 18.19 1.14 -7.30
CA THR A 294 19.21 1.15 -6.24
C THR A 294 19.71 -0.27 -5.98
N ARG A 295 20.94 -0.40 -5.44
CA ARG A 295 21.47 -1.73 -5.06
C ARG A 295 20.61 -2.43 -4.01
N PRO A 296 20.12 -1.74 -2.94
CA PRO A 296 19.20 -2.34 -1.98
C PRO A 296 17.92 -2.89 -2.63
N LEU A 297 17.30 -2.13 -3.54
CA LEU A 297 16.12 -2.58 -4.27
C LEU A 297 16.40 -3.84 -5.10
N MET A 298 17.58 -3.92 -5.75
CA MET A 298 17.98 -5.10 -6.52
C MET A 298 18.23 -6.32 -5.63
N LYS A 299 18.79 -6.12 -4.44
CA LYS A 299 18.93 -7.19 -3.45
C LYS A 299 17.57 -7.66 -2.94
N MET A 300 16.67 -6.74 -2.60
CA MET A 300 15.31 -7.04 -2.17
C MET A 300 14.57 -7.91 -3.19
N ALA A 301 14.76 -7.64 -4.47
CA ALA A 301 14.14 -8.38 -5.57
C ALA A 301 14.70 -9.82 -5.76
N THR A 302 15.66 -10.26 -4.96
CA THR A 302 16.17 -11.65 -4.97
C THR A 302 15.51 -12.54 -3.91
N TYR A 303 14.62 -11.99 -3.09
CA TYR A 303 13.91 -12.70 -2.04
C TYR A 303 12.44 -12.86 -2.39
N ASP A 304 11.82 -13.92 -1.91
CA ASP A 304 10.38 -14.10 -1.99
C ASP A 304 9.67 -13.25 -0.94
N TRP A 305 8.49 -12.77 -1.34
CA TRP A 305 7.60 -11.95 -0.52
C TRP A 305 6.18 -12.51 -0.66
N VAL A 306 6.03 -13.77 -0.25
CA VAL A 306 4.80 -14.54 -0.44
C VAL A 306 4.21 -14.89 0.93
N TYR A 307 2.94 -14.56 1.10
CA TYR A 307 2.20 -14.78 2.34
C TYR A 307 0.80 -15.31 2.04
N SER A 308 0.19 -16.02 3.00
CA SER A 308 -1.17 -16.52 2.87
C SER A 308 -2.20 -15.45 3.21
N SER A 309 -3.23 -15.38 2.39
CA SER A 309 -4.44 -14.60 2.68
C SER A 309 -5.57 -15.49 3.21
N GLN A 310 -5.29 -16.73 3.60
CA GLN A 310 -6.31 -17.72 3.97
C GLN A 310 -7.21 -17.21 5.12
N LYS A 311 -6.62 -16.68 6.17
CA LYS A 311 -7.36 -16.06 7.28
C LYS A 311 -8.28 -14.93 6.80
N THR A 312 -7.79 -14.10 5.89
CA THR A 312 -8.61 -13.00 5.33
C THR A 312 -9.77 -13.52 4.48
N ILE A 313 -9.56 -14.61 3.75
CA ILE A 313 -10.62 -15.28 2.98
C ILE A 313 -11.69 -15.83 3.92
N GLU A 314 -11.30 -16.52 4.98
CA GLU A 314 -12.19 -17.16 5.94
C GLU A 314 -12.99 -16.14 6.75
N ASP A 315 -12.33 -15.12 7.31
CA ASP A 315 -12.96 -14.18 8.24
C ASP A 315 -13.73 -13.05 7.53
N LEU A 316 -13.23 -12.61 6.37
CA LEU A 316 -13.71 -11.39 5.69
C LEU A 316 -14.29 -11.65 4.29
N GLY A 317 -14.26 -12.89 3.82
CA GLY A 317 -14.76 -13.24 2.48
C GLY A 317 -13.92 -12.63 1.36
N TYR A 318 -12.61 -12.46 1.58
CA TYR A 318 -11.70 -11.88 0.60
C TYR A 318 -11.70 -12.69 -0.70
N GLN A 319 -11.95 -12.01 -1.81
CA GLN A 319 -11.93 -12.61 -3.14
C GLN A 319 -10.73 -12.10 -3.91
N ILE A 320 -10.03 -13.01 -4.58
CA ILE A 320 -8.82 -12.72 -5.33
C ILE A 320 -9.13 -12.80 -6.82
N THR A 321 -9.03 -11.67 -7.50
CA THR A 321 -9.08 -11.61 -8.96
C THR A 321 -7.86 -12.32 -9.54
N PRO A 322 -8.03 -13.23 -10.53
CA PRO A 322 -6.90 -13.84 -11.21
C PRO A 322 -5.92 -12.77 -11.70
N PHE A 323 -4.63 -12.96 -11.40
CA PHE A 323 -3.60 -11.95 -11.64
C PHE A 323 -3.59 -11.44 -13.08
N ARG A 324 -3.72 -12.36 -14.05
CA ARG A 324 -3.74 -12.01 -15.47
C ARG A 324 -4.91 -11.09 -15.83
N GLU A 325 -6.10 -11.33 -15.27
CA GLU A 325 -7.30 -10.52 -15.49
C GLU A 325 -7.15 -9.12 -14.91
N GLY A 326 -6.71 -9.02 -13.65
CA GLY A 326 -6.48 -7.73 -12.99
C GLY A 326 -5.40 -6.91 -13.68
N LEU A 327 -4.34 -7.56 -14.16
CA LEU A 327 -3.25 -6.88 -14.86
C LEU A 327 -3.66 -6.39 -16.26
N GLU A 328 -4.48 -7.14 -16.99
CA GLU A 328 -5.02 -6.70 -18.28
C GLU A 328 -5.81 -5.41 -18.13
N LYS A 329 -6.78 -5.37 -17.20
CA LYS A 329 -7.53 -4.15 -16.86
C LYS A 329 -6.63 -2.98 -16.44
N THR A 330 -5.56 -3.30 -15.74
CA THR A 330 -4.57 -2.30 -15.29
C THR A 330 -3.82 -1.70 -16.48
N VAL A 331 -3.36 -2.54 -17.42
CA VAL A 331 -2.63 -2.07 -18.62
C VAL A 331 -3.55 -1.26 -19.55
N GLU A 332 -4.82 -1.66 -19.70
CA GLU A 332 -5.82 -0.87 -20.45
C GLU A 332 -5.97 0.53 -19.87
N TRP A 333 -6.14 0.63 -18.54
CA TRP A 333 -6.20 1.92 -17.86
C TRP A 333 -4.96 2.78 -18.11
N TYR A 334 -3.74 2.19 -18.09
CA TYR A 334 -2.52 2.95 -18.37
C TYR A 334 -2.44 3.43 -19.81
N LYS A 335 -2.93 2.67 -20.80
CA LYS A 335 -3.01 3.11 -22.19
C LYS A 335 -3.88 4.36 -22.31
N GLU A 336 -5.09 4.33 -21.73
CA GLU A 336 -6.00 5.48 -21.70
C GLU A 336 -5.37 6.68 -20.96
N TYR A 337 -4.70 6.43 -19.84
CA TYR A 337 -4.01 7.48 -19.08
C TYR A 337 -2.89 8.14 -19.90
N ILE A 338 -2.07 7.36 -20.58
CA ILE A 338 -0.97 7.85 -21.44
C ILE A 338 -1.52 8.71 -22.58
N GLU A 339 -2.59 8.27 -23.23
CA GLU A 339 -3.26 9.05 -24.31
C GLU A 339 -3.80 10.38 -23.78
N LYS A 340 -4.49 10.35 -22.64
CA LYS A 340 -5.07 11.53 -22.02
C LYS A 340 -4.02 12.55 -21.59
N GLU A 341 -2.94 12.11 -20.96
CA GLU A 341 -1.85 12.96 -20.46
C GLU A 341 -0.83 13.32 -21.56
N LYS A 342 -0.96 12.74 -22.76
CA LYS A 342 -0.04 12.96 -23.91
C LYS A 342 1.42 12.67 -23.57
N LEU A 343 1.69 11.57 -22.86
CA LEU A 343 3.01 11.15 -22.39
C LEU A 343 3.89 10.53 -23.49
#